data_96ee804b3c3ca115059c0109d79fb83e
#
_entry.id   96ee804b3c3ca115059c0109d79fb83e
#
_cell.length_a   1.000
_cell.length_b   1.000
_cell.length_c   1.000
_cell.angle_alpha   90.00
_cell.angle_beta   90.00
_cell.angle_gamma   90.00
#
_symmetry.space_group_name_H-M   'P 1'
#
loop_
_entity.id
_entity.type
_entity.pdbx_description
1 polymer ?
#
loop_
_entity_poly.entity_id
_entity_poly.type
_entity_poly.pdbx_seq_one_letter_code
_entity_poly.pdbx_strand_id
1 'polypeptide(L)'
;KEMRDNARRACEAMGQPERFVSFHPAFPEESVRIDPLRNFTRVTEIASRLAALIPSEAGADPFKSFGWQALNNIAQGLVITHDRPNLTKLRRFLEGGAAGLVIKAVQAYSERVMPDWEAEAAAYLEKVKNGSREKIAFALMKFYYDIIQPEHPNSDLEGLLSMFQHDQTHFSKMVANLLPIMNMLTSGELGPLLSPDSSDLSDERQITDSAKIINNAQVAYLGLDSLTDNMVGSAMGSIFLSDLTAVAGDRYNYGVNNRPVNIFVDEAAEVINDPFIQLLNKGRGAKLRLFVATQTFADFAARLGSKDKALQVLGNINNTFALRIVDGETQEYIADNLPKTRLKYVMRTQGQNSDGKEPIMHGGNQGERLMEEEADLFPAQLLGMLPNLEYIAKISGGTIVKGRLPILTQ
;
A
#
# COMPACT_ATOMS: atom_id res chain seq x y z
N LYS A 1 -11.20 17.68 -2.89
CA LYS A 1 -11.16 18.85 -3.80
C LYS A 1 -10.25 19.94 -3.24
N GLU A 2 -10.42 20.35 -1.98
CA GLU A 2 -9.63 21.43 -1.35
C GLU A 2 -8.12 21.16 -1.34
N MET A 3 -7.69 19.96 -0.93
CA MET A 3 -6.27 19.57 -0.94
C MET A 3 -5.67 19.63 -2.36
N ARG A 4 -6.39 19.19 -3.39
CA ARG A 4 -5.97 19.28 -4.79
C ARG A 4 -5.74 20.71 -5.20
N ASP A 5 -6.72 21.58 -4.92
CA ASP A 5 -6.68 22.97 -5.31
C ASP A 5 -5.59 23.76 -4.54
N ASN A 6 -5.34 23.42 -3.27
CA ASN A 6 -4.24 23.98 -2.49
C ASN A 6 -2.88 23.57 -3.03
N ALA A 7 -2.69 22.32 -3.41
CA ALA A 7 -1.45 21.84 -4.00
C ALA A 7 -1.17 22.49 -5.36
N ARG A 8 -2.20 22.65 -6.20
CA ARG A 8 -2.11 23.37 -7.48
C ARG A 8 -1.69 24.81 -7.26
N ARG A 9 -2.43 25.56 -6.41
CA ARG A 9 -2.10 26.96 -6.08
C ARG A 9 -0.70 27.14 -5.53
N ALA A 10 -0.23 26.20 -4.71
CA ALA A 10 1.14 26.23 -4.19
C ALA A 10 2.19 26.14 -5.32
N CYS A 11 1.97 25.28 -6.32
CA CYS A 11 2.86 25.18 -7.49
C CYS A 11 2.79 26.47 -8.34
N GLU A 12 1.60 27.04 -8.55
CA GLU A 12 1.42 28.30 -9.26
C GLU A 12 2.13 29.46 -8.54
N ALA A 13 1.97 29.57 -7.21
CA ALA A 13 2.63 30.59 -6.41
C ALA A 13 4.17 30.48 -6.42
N MET A 14 4.69 29.26 -6.62
CA MET A 14 6.13 29.03 -6.80
C MET A 14 6.62 29.31 -8.23
N GLY A 15 5.74 29.68 -9.16
CA GLY A 15 6.06 29.87 -10.57
C GLY A 15 6.40 28.57 -11.32
N GLN A 16 5.92 27.43 -10.83
CA GLN A 16 6.19 26.09 -11.39
C GLN A 16 4.90 25.27 -11.51
N PRO A 17 3.85 25.78 -12.21
CA PRO A 17 2.56 25.09 -12.34
C PRO A 17 2.66 23.71 -13.01
N GLU A 18 3.65 23.53 -13.90
CA GLU A 18 3.91 22.28 -14.60
C GLU A 18 4.35 21.12 -13.68
N ARG A 19 4.74 21.41 -12.44
CA ARG A 19 5.08 20.39 -11.46
C ARG A 19 3.84 19.70 -10.87
N PHE A 20 2.68 20.36 -10.95
CA PHE A 20 1.45 19.77 -10.42
C PHE A 20 0.89 18.72 -11.37
N VAL A 21 0.64 17.53 -10.85
CA VAL A 21 -0.08 16.46 -11.55
C VAL A 21 -1.18 15.92 -10.65
N SER A 22 -2.31 15.57 -11.25
CA SER A 22 -3.45 15.03 -10.50
C SER A 22 -3.97 13.75 -11.14
N PHE A 23 -4.40 12.85 -10.27
CA PHE A 23 -5.14 11.65 -10.64
C PHE A 23 -6.43 11.61 -9.81
N HIS A 24 -7.57 11.39 -10.46
CA HIS A 24 -8.85 11.24 -9.80
C HIS A 24 -9.83 10.49 -10.71
N PRO A 25 -10.39 9.33 -10.30
CA PRO A 25 -11.24 8.52 -11.18
C PRO A 25 -12.52 9.24 -11.66
N ALA A 26 -13.07 10.14 -10.83
CA ALA A 26 -14.23 10.93 -11.22
C ALA A 26 -13.92 12.07 -12.20
N PHE A 27 -12.65 12.37 -12.46
CA PHE A 27 -12.20 13.41 -13.39
C PHE A 27 -11.14 12.84 -14.34
N PRO A 28 -11.49 11.84 -15.16
CA PRO A 28 -10.52 11.13 -16.01
C PRO A 28 -9.81 12.06 -17.00
N GLU A 29 -10.50 13.06 -17.55
CA GLU A 29 -9.95 14.01 -18.53
C GLU A 29 -8.86 14.93 -17.92
N GLU A 30 -8.96 15.25 -16.63
CA GLU A 30 -7.97 16.06 -15.92
C GLU A 30 -6.88 15.23 -15.27
N SER A 31 -6.93 13.90 -15.40
CA SER A 31 -6.06 12.96 -14.72
C SER A 31 -4.87 12.59 -15.57
N VAL A 32 -3.70 12.44 -14.93
CA VAL A 32 -2.58 11.75 -15.54
C VAL A 32 -2.84 10.25 -15.57
N ARG A 33 -2.29 9.56 -16.56
CA ARG A 33 -2.30 8.10 -16.63
C ARG A 33 -1.12 7.56 -15.82
N ILE A 34 -1.38 6.71 -14.82
CA ILE A 34 -0.36 6.18 -13.91
C ILE A 34 -0.29 4.66 -14.08
N ASP A 35 0.89 4.15 -14.44
CA ASP A 35 1.14 2.72 -14.46
C ASP A 35 1.74 2.27 -13.10
N PRO A 36 0.94 1.68 -12.21
CA PRO A 36 1.38 1.29 -10.86
C PRO A 36 2.23 0.02 -10.86
N LEU A 37 2.38 -0.65 -12.02
CA LEU A 37 3.23 -1.82 -12.19
C LEU A 37 4.54 -1.49 -12.94
N ARG A 38 4.76 -0.22 -13.27
CA ARG A 38 5.91 0.22 -14.07
C ARG A 38 7.26 -0.05 -13.41
N ASN A 39 7.34 0.20 -12.11
CA ASN A 39 8.59 0.18 -11.37
C ASN A 39 8.79 -1.18 -10.72
N PHE A 40 9.57 -2.05 -11.34
CA PHE A 40 10.00 -3.33 -10.78
C PHE A 40 11.40 -3.68 -11.26
N THR A 41 12.16 -4.29 -10.38
CA THR A 41 13.48 -4.87 -10.68
C THR A 41 13.34 -6.36 -10.90
N ARG A 42 12.44 -7.01 -10.17
CA ARG A 42 12.12 -8.43 -10.30
C ARG A 42 10.65 -8.59 -10.65
N VAL A 43 10.36 -9.46 -11.60
CA VAL A 43 8.98 -9.73 -12.05
C VAL A 43 8.08 -10.19 -10.89
N THR A 44 8.63 -10.92 -9.93
CA THR A 44 7.93 -11.35 -8.70
C THR A 44 7.33 -10.20 -7.89
N GLU A 45 7.87 -8.99 -8.00
CA GLU A 45 7.35 -7.81 -7.31
C GLU A 45 5.95 -7.43 -7.81
N ILE A 46 5.66 -7.66 -9.10
CA ILE A 46 4.35 -7.40 -9.70
C ILE A 46 3.30 -8.30 -9.03
N ALA A 47 3.58 -9.60 -8.95
CA ALA A 47 2.69 -10.55 -8.30
C ALA A 47 2.48 -10.21 -6.82
N SER A 48 3.54 -9.80 -6.12
CA SER A 48 3.48 -9.43 -4.71
C SER A 48 2.63 -8.18 -4.47
N ARG A 49 2.72 -7.16 -5.35
CA ARG A 49 1.88 -5.95 -5.26
C ARG A 49 0.40 -6.26 -5.39
N LEU A 50 0.04 -7.09 -6.38
CA LEU A 50 -1.35 -7.44 -6.63
C LEU A 50 -1.89 -8.41 -5.59
N ALA A 51 -1.11 -9.39 -5.15
CA ALA A 51 -1.51 -10.28 -4.06
C ALA A 51 -1.70 -9.56 -2.73
N ALA A 52 -0.99 -8.45 -2.50
CA ALA A 52 -1.18 -7.62 -1.31
C ALA A 52 -2.54 -6.90 -1.27
N LEU A 53 -3.26 -6.81 -2.40
CA LEU A 53 -4.61 -6.25 -2.48
C LEU A 53 -5.68 -7.24 -2.03
N ILE A 54 -5.37 -8.55 -2.02
CA ILE A 54 -6.31 -9.59 -1.60
C ILE A 54 -6.43 -9.53 -0.08
N PRO A 55 -7.62 -9.30 0.47
CA PRO A 55 -7.85 -9.40 1.90
C PRO A 55 -7.46 -10.79 2.38
N SER A 56 -6.66 -10.90 3.41
CA SER A 56 -6.26 -12.18 3.98
C SER A 56 -6.64 -12.22 5.46
N GLU A 57 -7.29 -13.30 5.86
CA GLU A 57 -7.44 -13.64 7.27
C GLU A 57 -6.08 -14.04 7.86
N ALA A 58 -5.97 -14.03 9.17
CA ALA A 58 -4.72 -14.40 9.85
C ALA A 58 -4.36 -15.88 9.53
N GLY A 59 -3.22 -16.09 8.86
CA GLY A 59 -2.71 -17.42 8.52
C GLY A 59 -2.28 -17.56 7.05
N ALA A 60 -1.92 -18.78 6.66
CA ALA A 60 -1.61 -19.11 5.27
C ALA A 60 -2.91 -19.18 4.45
N ASP A 61 -3.06 -18.29 3.48
CA ASP A 61 -4.19 -18.26 2.56
C ASP A 61 -3.80 -18.95 1.24
N PRO A 62 -4.33 -20.15 0.95
CA PRO A 62 -4.04 -20.88 -0.28
C PRO A 62 -4.47 -20.11 -1.53
N PHE A 63 -5.57 -19.36 -1.48
CA PHE A 63 -6.08 -18.58 -2.61
C PHE A 63 -5.15 -17.41 -2.93
N LYS A 64 -4.66 -16.73 -1.90
CA LYS A 64 -3.67 -15.66 -2.07
C LYS A 64 -2.36 -16.18 -2.66
N SER A 65 -1.88 -17.33 -2.16
CA SER A 65 -0.66 -17.96 -2.66
C SER A 65 -0.80 -18.42 -4.10
N PHE A 66 -1.93 -19.02 -4.46
CA PHE A 66 -2.20 -19.44 -5.84
C PHE A 66 -2.38 -18.23 -6.76
N GLY A 67 -3.11 -17.22 -6.33
CA GLY A 67 -3.26 -15.95 -7.07
C GLY A 67 -1.91 -15.28 -7.34
N TRP A 68 -1.03 -15.26 -6.35
CA TRP A 68 0.34 -14.79 -6.51
C TRP A 68 1.11 -15.58 -7.56
N GLN A 69 1.04 -16.92 -7.51
CA GLN A 69 1.72 -17.80 -8.46
C GLN A 69 1.19 -17.61 -9.90
N ALA A 70 -0.13 -17.52 -10.06
CA ALA A 70 -0.75 -17.28 -11.37
C ALA A 70 -0.32 -15.93 -11.96
N LEU A 71 -0.33 -14.86 -11.16
CA LEU A 71 0.14 -13.54 -11.57
C LEU A 71 1.61 -13.55 -11.96
N ASN A 72 2.45 -14.22 -11.16
CA ASN A 72 3.88 -14.34 -11.44
C ASN A 72 4.13 -15.05 -12.78
N ASN A 73 3.48 -16.18 -13.01
CA ASN A 73 3.65 -16.97 -14.22
C ASN A 73 3.19 -16.20 -15.48
N ILE A 74 2.08 -15.47 -15.40
CA ILE A 74 1.62 -14.61 -16.48
C ILE A 74 2.59 -13.45 -16.73
N ALA A 75 3.05 -12.79 -15.66
CA ALA A 75 3.99 -11.68 -15.77
C ALA A 75 5.33 -12.12 -16.37
N GLN A 76 5.86 -13.28 -15.96
CA GLN A 76 7.06 -13.89 -16.54
C GLN A 76 6.86 -14.20 -18.03
N GLY A 77 5.71 -14.80 -18.39
CA GLY A 77 5.36 -15.05 -19.79
C GLY A 77 5.32 -13.79 -20.63
N LEU A 78 4.77 -12.69 -20.11
CA LEU A 78 4.77 -11.40 -20.81
C LEU A 78 6.20 -10.90 -21.02
N VAL A 79 7.05 -10.97 -19.99
CA VAL A 79 8.45 -10.53 -20.09
C VAL A 79 9.24 -11.38 -21.10
N ILE A 80 9.01 -12.70 -21.15
CA ILE A 80 9.62 -13.58 -22.17
C ILE A 80 9.26 -13.13 -23.61
N THR A 81 8.04 -12.63 -23.80
CA THR A 81 7.59 -12.10 -25.10
C THR A 81 7.98 -10.65 -25.36
N HIS A 82 8.85 -10.06 -24.52
CA HIS A 82 9.21 -8.64 -24.57
C HIS A 82 8.01 -7.70 -24.43
N ASP A 83 6.88 -8.20 -23.90
CA ASP A 83 5.70 -7.41 -23.63
C ASP A 83 5.67 -6.99 -22.14
N ARG A 84 5.36 -5.72 -21.89
CA ARG A 84 5.39 -5.21 -20.54
C ARG A 84 4.10 -5.58 -19.79
N PRO A 85 4.20 -6.20 -18.59
CA PRO A 85 3.04 -6.46 -17.76
C PRO A 85 2.34 -5.16 -17.34
N ASN A 86 1.02 -5.14 -17.46
CA ASN A 86 0.14 -4.12 -16.87
C ASN A 86 -1.16 -4.78 -16.38
N LEU A 87 -1.98 -4.03 -15.66
CA LEU A 87 -3.20 -4.58 -15.03
C LEU A 87 -4.16 -5.21 -16.05
N THR A 88 -4.39 -4.54 -17.17
CA THR A 88 -5.31 -5.01 -18.22
C THR A 88 -4.82 -6.31 -18.86
N LYS A 89 -3.52 -6.43 -19.15
CA LYS A 89 -2.94 -7.65 -19.73
C LYS A 89 -2.98 -8.81 -18.75
N LEU A 90 -2.62 -8.58 -17.50
CA LEU A 90 -2.67 -9.59 -16.44
C LEU A 90 -4.10 -10.12 -16.26
N ARG A 91 -5.09 -9.20 -16.13
CA ARG A 91 -6.50 -9.57 -16.06
C ARG A 91 -6.93 -10.42 -17.25
N ARG A 92 -6.60 -9.99 -18.48
CA ARG A 92 -7.00 -10.70 -19.70
C ARG A 92 -6.55 -12.16 -19.70
N PHE A 93 -5.34 -12.45 -19.23
CA PHE A 93 -4.83 -13.82 -19.19
C PHE A 93 -5.32 -14.62 -17.98
N LEU A 94 -5.65 -13.96 -16.88
CA LEU A 94 -6.31 -14.61 -15.74
C LEU A 94 -7.74 -15.04 -16.07
N GLU A 95 -8.49 -14.20 -16.78
CA GLU A 95 -9.91 -14.41 -17.10
C GLU A 95 -10.10 -15.24 -18.38
N GLY A 96 -9.39 -14.88 -19.44
CA GLY A 96 -9.53 -15.45 -20.77
C GLY A 96 -8.64 -16.65 -21.07
N GLY A 97 -7.82 -17.07 -20.09
CA GLY A 97 -6.86 -18.17 -20.27
C GLY A 97 -5.55 -17.74 -20.95
N ALA A 98 -4.52 -18.54 -20.75
CA ALA A 98 -3.15 -18.21 -21.13
C ALA A 98 -2.70 -18.79 -22.47
N ALA A 99 -3.57 -19.48 -23.25
CA ALA A 99 -3.18 -20.15 -24.50
C ALA A 99 -2.42 -19.24 -25.48
N GLY A 100 -2.92 -18.03 -25.71
CA GLY A 100 -2.25 -17.06 -26.58
C GLY A 100 -0.90 -16.58 -26.07
N LEU A 101 -0.72 -16.49 -24.75
CA LEU A 101 0.54 -16.15 -24.14
C LEU A 101 1.54 -17.30 -24.21
N VAL A 102 1.08 -18.54 -23.98
CA VAL A 102 1.89 -19.75 -24.11
C VAL A 102 2.46 -19.86 -25.51
N ILE A 103 1.63 -19.68 -26.55
CA ILE A 103 2.08 -19.72 -27.96
C ILE A 103 3.22 -18.71 -28.16
N LYS A 104 2.99 -17.45 -27.80
CA LYS A 104 4.00 -16.39 -27.98
C LYS A 104 5.26 -16.62 -27.15
N ALA A 105 5.11 -17.06 -25.91
CA ALA A 105 6.25 -17.26 -25.01
C ALA A 105 7.14 -18.44 -25.45
N VAL A 106 6.53 -19.55 -25.89
CA VAL A 106 7.30 -20.68 -26.44
C VAL A 106 8.00 -20.26 -27.72
N GLN A 107 7.31 -19.57 -28.64
CA GLN A 107 7.91 -19.07 -29.89
C GLN A 107 9.10 -18.13 -29.59
N ALA A 108 8.90 -17.09 -28.79
CA ALA A 108 9.94 -16.11 -28.47
C ALA A 108 11.14 -16.75 -27.74
N TYR A 109 10.89 -17.73 -26.87
CA TYR A 109 11.97 -18.45 -26.22
C TYR A 109 12.72 -19.37 -27.19
N SER A 110 12.00 -20.13 -28.03
CA SER A 110 12.58 -21.03 -29.04
C SER A 110 13.44 -20.27 -30.04
N GLU A 111 12.97 -19.14 -30.56
CA GLU A 111 13.71 -18.28 -31.47
C GLU A 111 15.05 -17.81 -30.89
N ARG A 112 15.08 -17.56 -29.59
CA ARG A 112 16.30 -17.13 -28.90
C ARG A 112 17.33 -18.23 -28.71
N VAL A 113 16.91 -19.50 -28.47
CA VAL A 113 17.80 -20.60 -28.13
C VAL A 113 18.06 -21.58 -29.28
N MET A 114 17.20 -21.60 -30.29
CA MET A 114 17.26 -22.53 -31.44
C MET A 114 16.89 -21.77 -32.75
N PRO A 115 17.84 -21.36 -33.57
CA PRO A 115 17.56 -20.59 -34.79
C PRO A 115 16.59 -21.29 -35.77
N ASP A 116 16.66 -22.64 -35.89
CA ASP A 116 15.83 -23.43 -36.79
C ASP A 116 14.57 -24.03 -36.13
N TRP A 117 14.11 -23.47 -35.01
CA TRP A 117 13.01 -23.97 -34.20
C TRP A 117 11.72 -24.21 -35.00
N GLU A 118 11.45 -23.41 -36.02
CA GLU A 118 10.22 -23.53 -36.85
C GLU A 118 10.19 -24.87 -37.62
N ALA A 119 11.33 -25.30 -38.11
CA ALA A 119 11.45 -26.59 -38.81
C ALA A 119 11.19 -27.76 -37.87
N GLU A 120 11.76 -27.72 -36.67
CA GLU A 120 11.55 -28.75 -35.66
C GLU A 120 10.11 -28.72 -35.08
N ALA A 121 9.51 -27.55 -34.90
CA ALA A 121 8.15 -27.42 -34.43
C ALA A 121 7.09 -27.81 -35.52
N ALA A 122 7.45 -27.82 -36.81
CA ALA A 122 6.51 -28.07 -37.89
C ALA A 122 5.77 -29.43 -37.72
N ALA A 123 6.46 -30.49 -37.28
CA ALA A 123 5.86 -31.81 -37.07
C ALA A 123 4.80 -31.83 -35.95
N TYR A 124 4.90 -30.95 -34.99
CA TYR A 124 3.93 -30.75 -33.90
C TYR A 124 2.75 -29.89 -34.33
N LEU A 125 3.03 -28.84 -35.08
CA LEU A 125 2.03 -27.85 -35.52
C LEU A 125 1.16 -28.38 -36.66
N GLU A 126 1.69 -29.22 -37.55
CA GLU A 126 0.92 -29.78 -38.67
C GLU A 126 -0.28 -30.62 -38.20
N LYS A 127 -0.12 -31.31 -37.05
CA LYS A 127 -1.20 -32.10 -36.43
C LYS A 127 -2.37 -31.25 -35.94
N VAL A 128 -2.18 -29.97 -35.78
CA VAL A 128 -3.15 -29.01 -35.18
C VAL A 128 -3.40 -27.79 -36.07
N LYS A 129 -3.01 -27.83 -37.35
CA LYS A 129 -3.04 -26.72 -38.32
C LYS A 129 -4.39 -25.98 -38.42
N ASN A 130 -5.49 -26.69 -38.16
CA ASN A 130 -6.85 -26.12 -38.12
C ASN A 130 -7.47 -26.22 -36.72
N GLY A 131 -6.63 -26.32 -35.67
CA GLY A 131 -7.08 -26.47 -34.30
C GLY A 131 -7.39 -25.14 -33.60
N SER A 132 -8.02 -25.23 -32.44
CA SER A 132 -8.19 -24.08 -31.57
C SER A 132 -6.83 -23.58 -31.02
N ARG A 133 -6.80 -22.36 -30.47
CA ARG A 133 -5.59 -21.80 -29.83
C ARG A 133 -5.02 -22.70 -28.73
N GLU A 134 -5.90 -23.36 -27.99
CA GLU A 134 -5.52 -24.30 -26.93
C GLU A 134 -4.75 -25.49 -27.51
N LYS A 135 -5.23 -26.06 -28.64
CA LYS A 135 -4.54 -27.18 -29.31
C LYS A 135 -3.18 -26.77 -29.82
N ILE A 136 -3.03 -25.56 -30.38
CA ILE A 136 -1.75 -25.02 -30.82
C ILE A 136 -0.83 -24.80 -29.64
N ALA A 137 -1.32 -24.24 -28.54
CA ALA A 137 -0.56 -24.06 -27.32
C ALA A 137 -0.06 -25.39 -26.74
N PHE A 138 -0.91 -26.42 -26.70
CA PHE A 138 -0.51 -27.77 -26.27
C PHE A 138 0.54 -28.41 -27.20
N ALA A 139 0.43 -28.21 -28.50
CA ALA A 139 1.43 -28.72 -29.46
C ALA A 139 2.80 -28.06 -29.26
N LEU A 140 2.83 -26.73 -29.11
CA LEU A 140 4.07 -25.98 -28.80
C LEU A 140 4.63 -26.29 -27.43
N MET A 141 3.78 -26.47 -26.44
CA MET A 141 4.22 -26.90 -25.09
C MET A 141 4.88 -28.29 -25.20
N LYS A 142 4.31 -29.24 -25.94
CA LYS A 142 4.91 -30.55 -26.15
C LYS A 142 6.23 -30.45 -26.89
N PHE A 143 6.31 -29.61 -27.92
CA PHE A 143 7.55 -29.31 -28.62
C PHE A 143 8.63 -28.77 -27.63
N TYR A 144 8.26 -27.85 -26.76
CA TYR A 144 9.19 -27.34 -25.75
C TYR A 144 9.74 -28.44 -24.85
N TYR A 145 8.89 -29.29 -24.29
CA TYR A 145 9.32 -30.36 -23.38
C TYR A 145 10.13 -31.45 -24.08
N ASP A 146 9.80 -31.79 -25.31
CA ASP A 146 10.45 -32.87 -26.07
C ASP A 146 11.80 -32.43 -26.65
N ILE A 147 11.90 -31.18 -27.12
CA ILE A 147 13.04 -30.69 -27.93
C ILE A 147 13.85 -29.61 -27.22
N ILE A 148 13.22 -28.60 -26.66
CA ILE A 148 13.92 -27.41 -26.12
C ILE A 148 14.42 -27.67 -24.70
N GLN A 149 13.56 -28.15 -23.82
CA GLN A 149 13.83 -28.27 -22.39
C GLN A 149 15.08 -29.12 -22.06
N PRO A 150 15.37 -30.24 -22.75
CA PRO A 150 16.53 -31.07 -22.38
C PRO A 150 17.88 -30.35 -22.46
N GLU A 151 18.02 -29.40 -23.39
CA GLU A 151 19.24 -28.62 -23.61
C GLU A 151 19.14 -27.20 -23.04
N HIS A 152 17.96 -26.62 -23.08
CA HIS A 152 17.67 -25.23 -22.71
C HIS A 152 16.47 -25.12 -21.77
N PRO A 153 16.55 -25.60 -20.51
CA PRO A 153 15.47 -25.48 -19.54
C PRO A 153 15.26 -24.03 -19.12
N ASN A 154 13.99 -23.63 -18.91
CA ASN A 154 13.63 -22.30 -18.41
C ASN A 154 12.50 -22.38 -17.39
N SER A 155 12.80 -22.14 -16.13
CA SER A 155 11.87 -22.28 -15.01
C SER A 155 10.68 -21.31 -15.10
N ASP A 156 10.88 -20.11 -15.66
CA ASP A 156 9.83 -19.10 -15.78
C ASP A 156 8.82 -19.50 -16.86
N LEU A 157 9.31 -20.00 -17.99
CA LEU A 157 8.47 -20.55 -19.04
C LEU A 157 7.72 -21.79 -18.55
N GLU A 158 8.40 -22.70 -17.87
CA GLU A 158 7.80 -23.92 -17.30
C GLU A 158 6.70 -23.61 -16.28
N GLY A 159 6.86 -22.54 -15.50
CA GLY A 159 5.82 -22.03 -14.60
C GLY A 159 4.55 -21.64 -15.35
N LEU A 160 4.68 -20.92 -16.48
CA LEU A 160 3.57 -20.55 -17.35
C LEU A 160 2.90 -21.79 -17.97
N LEU A 161 3.70 -22.74 -18.48
CA LEU A 161 3.21 -23.98 -19.08
C LEU A 161 2.47 -24.86 -18.07
N SER A 162 3.02 -25.01 -16.87
CA SER A 162 2.37 -25.71 -15.76
C SER A 162 1.04 -25.07 -15.39
N MET A 163 0.98 -23.74 -15.28
CA MET A 163 -0.27 -23.03 -15.04
C MET A 163 -1.30 -23.27 -16.14
N PHE A 164 -0.87 -23.28 -17.39
CA PHE A 164 -1.75 -23.52 -18.55
C PHE A 164 -2.34 -24.95 -18.56
N GLN A 165 -1.64 -25.96 -18.00
CA GLN A 165 -2.12 -27.32 -17.86
C GLN A 165 -3.19 -27.52 -16.79
N HIS A 166 -3.35 -26.56 -15.86
CA HIS A 166 -4.37 -26.69 -14.83
C HIS A 166 -5.79 -26.71 -15.40
N ASP A 167 -6.64 -27.52 -14.79
CA ASP A 167 -8.07 -27.53 -15.11
C ASP A 167 -8.67 -26.12 -14.97
N GLN A 168 -9.33 -25.64 -15.99
CA GLN A 168 -9.90 -24.29 -16.06
C GLN A 168 -10.91 -24.03 -14.95
N THR A 169 -11.71 -25.04 -14.58
CA THR A 169 -12.72 -24.91 -13.52
C THR A 169 -12.06 -24.76 -12.15
N HIS A 170 -11.00 -25.52 -11.91
CA HIS A 170 -10.22 -25.42 -10.68
C HIS A 170 -9.48 -24.09 -10.61
N PHE A 171 -8.80 -23.71 -11.70
CA PHE A 171 -8.09 -22.44 -11.80
C PHE A 171 -9.01 -21.25 -11.49
N SER A 172 -10.19 -21.18 -12.12
CA SER A 172 -11.16 -20.09 -11.91
C SER A 172 -11.59 -19.97 -10.46
N LYS A 173 -11.77 -21.09 -9.73
CA LYS A 173 -12.08 -21.09 -8.29
C LYS A 173 -10.93 -20.54 -7.47
N MET A 174 -9.70 -20.88 -7.81
CA MET A 174 -8.51 -20.47 -7.06
C MET A 174 -8.18 -18.98 -7.22
N VAL A 175 -8.52 -18.38 -8.37
CA VAL A 175 -8.32 -16.93 -8.62
C VAL A 175 -9.58 -16.09 -8.36
N ALA A 176 -10.64 -16.70 -7.82
CA ALA A 176 -11.93 -16.03 -7.59
C ALA A 176 -11.85 -14.78 -6.71
N ASN A 177 -10.94 -14.74 -5.75
CA ASN A 177 -10.73 -13.56 -4.88
C ASN A 177 -9.92 -12.45 -5.56
N LEU A 178 -9.13 -12.80 -6.58
CA LEU A 178 -8.28 -11.85 -7.30
C LEU A 178 -9.02 -11.15 -8.45
N LEU A 179 -9.87 -11.89 -9.18
CA LEU A 179 -10.57 -11.36 -10.36
C LEU A 179 -11.43 -10.13 -10.10
N PRO A 180 -12.22 -10.03 -9.02
CA PRO A 180 -12.97 -8.82 -8.71
C PRO A 180 -12.09 -7.59 -8.56
N ILE A 181 -10.94 -7.72 -7.90
CA ILE A 181 -9.98 -6.63 -7.70
C ILE A 181 -9.39 -6.20 -9.03
N MET A 182 -8.99 -7.16 -9.86
CA MET A 182 -8.47 -6.88 -11.20
C MET A 182 -9.53 -6.20 -12.09
N ASN A 183 -10.79 -6.65 -11.98
CA ASN A 183 -11.91 -6.04 -12.69
C ASN A 183 -12.14 -4.59 -12.25
N MET A 184 -12.16 -4.32 -10.95
CA MET A 184 -12.30 -2.95 -10.42
C MET A 184 -11.25 -2.00 -10.97
N LEU A 185 -9.97 -2.42 -10.98
CA LEU A 185 -8.85 -1.58 -11.40
C LEU A 185 -8.72 -1.43 -12.94
N THR A 186 -9.46 -2.20 -13.72
CA THR A 186 -9.33 -2.22 -15.20
C THR A 186 -10.62 -1.95 -15.93
N SER A 187 -11.72 -1.70 -15.23
CA SER A 187 -13.02 -1.41 -15.84
C SER A 187 -13.21 0.07 -16.16
N GLY A 188 -14.01 0.36 -17.19
CA GLY A 188 -14.37 1.72 -17.58
C GLY A 188 -13.15 2.60 -17.83
N GLU A 189 -13.20 3.84 -17.35
CA GLU A 189 -12.15 4.84 -17.50
C GLU A 189 -10.89 4.53 -16.68
N LEU A 190 -10.98 3.67 -15.64
CA LEU A 190 -9.81 3.28 -14.86
C LEU A 190 -8.82 2.41 -15.65
N GLY A 191 -9.32 1.60 -16.59
CA GLY A 191 -8.46 0.78 -17.42
C GLY A 191 -7.35 1.58 -18.11
N PRO A 192 -7.69 2.55 -18.97
CA PRO A 192 -6.72 3.44 -19.62
C PRO A 192 -5.88 4.27 -18.64
N LEU A 193 -6.46 4.68 -17.50
CA LEU A 193 -5.76 5.48 -16.49
C LEU A 193 -4.67 4.69 -15.76
N LEU A 194 -4.94 3.42 -15.42
CA LEU A 194 -4.04 2.56 -14.63
C LEU A 194 -3.26 1.54 -15.47
N SER A 195 -3.57 1.42 -16.76
CA SER A 195 -2.87 0.58 -17.71
C SER A 195 -2.61 1.35 -19.01
N PRO A 196 -1.86 2.46 -18.95
CA PRO A 196 -1.65 3.31 -20.11
C PRO A 196 -0.94 2.57 -21.24
N ASP A 197 -1.45 2.73 -22.45
CA ASP A 197 -0.78 2.30 -23.67
C ASP A 197 0.00 3.48 -24.27
N SER A 198 1.31 3.35 -24.34
CA SER A 198 2.18 4.38 -24.92
C SER A 198 2.14 4.41 -26.46
N SER A 199 1.56 3.40 -27.09
CA SER A 199 1.37 3.34 -28.53
C SER A 199 0.08 4.01 -28.99
N ASP A 200 -0.87 4.26 -28.06
CA ASP A 200 -2.09 5.00 -28.34
C ASP A 200 -1.79 6.52 -28.36
N LEU A 201 -1.62 7.04 -29.55
CA LEU A 201 -1.37 8.46 -29.82
C LEU A 201 -2.67 9.30 -29.75
N SER A 202 -3.84 8.69 -29.64
CA SER A 202 -5.12 9.40 -29.54
C SER A 202 -5.38 9.96 -28.14
N ASP A 203 -4.73 9.39 -27.13
CA ASP A 203 -4.82 9.85 -25.75
C ASP A 203 -3.58 10.69 -25.38
N GLU A 204 -3.77 12.01 -25.37
CA GLU A 204 -2.71 13.00 -25.09
C GLU A 204 -2.39 13.15 -23.60
N ARG A 205 -3.16 12.52 -22.70
CA ARG A 205 -2.92 12.63 -21.25
C ARG A 205 -1.54 12.08 -20.88
N GLN A 206 -0.84 12.80 -20.03
CA GLN A 206 0.51 12.45 -19.59
C GLN A 206 0.56 11.05 -18.97
N ILE A 207 1.51 10.22 -19.40
CA ILE A 207 1.82 8.93 -18.76
C ILE A 207 2.94 9.13 -17.74
N THR A 208 2.67 8.78 -16.50
CA THR A 208 3.63 8.86 -15.40
C THR A 208 3.68 7.57 -14.58
N ASP A 209 4.56 7.54 -13.60
CA ASP A 209 4.73 6.51 -12.58
C ASP A 209 5.41 7.12 -11.36
N SER A 210 5.47 6.41 -10.23
CA SER A 210 6.04 6.95 -8.99
C SER A 210 7.51 7.38 -9.15
N ALA A 211 8.31 6.66 -9.92
CA ALA A 211 9.71 7.04 -10.16
C ALA A 211 9.82 8.34 -10.96
N LYS A 212 9.01 8.50 -12.02
CA LYS A 212 8.97 9.74 -12.81
C LYS A 212 8.49 10.94 -11.99
N ILE A 213 7.44 10.76 -11.18
CA ILE A 213 6.94 11.80 -10.27
C ILE A 213 8.07 12.29 -9.37
N ILE A 214 8.82 11.38 -8.76
CA ILE A 214 9.94 11.71 -7.87
C ILE A 214 11.10 12.35 -8.64
N ASN A 215 11.49 11.77 -9.77
CA ASN A 215 12.64 12.24 -10.55
C ASN A 215 12.40 13.64 -11.14
N ASN A 216 11.18 13.92 -11.57
CA ASN A 216 10.79 15.22 -12.10
C ASN A 216 10.43 16.24 -11.01
N ALA A 217 10.54 15.86 -9.73
CA ALA A 217 10.15 16.69 -8.59
C ALA A 217 8.70 17.19 -8.67
N GLN A 218 7.79 16.36 -9.17
CA GLN A 218 6.39 16.71 -9.30
C GLN A 218 5.69 16.72 -7.95
N VAL A 219 4.63 17.50 -7.85
CA VAL A 219 3.67 17.48 -6.75
C VAL A 219 2.44 16.72 -7.24
N ALA A 220 2.30 15.48 -6.80
CA ALA A 220 1.22 14.61 -7.24
C ALA A 220 0.08 14.60 -6.21
N TYR A 221 -1.13 14.87 -6.68
CA TYR A 221 -2.36 14.64 -5.93
C TYR A 221 -3.05 13.38 -6.45
N LEU A 222 -3.27 12.41 -5.57
CA LEU A 222 -3.96 11.16 -5.88
C LEU A 222 -5.30 11.16 -5.13
N GLY A 223 -6.38 11.52 -5.80
CA GLY A 223 -7.73 11.42 -5.28
C GLY A 223 -8.28 10.03 -5.58
N LEU A 224 -8.71 9.32 -4.54
CA LEU A 224 -9.12 7.90 -4.66
C LEU A 224 -10.63 7.73 -4.77
N ASP A 225 -11.41 8.80 -4.52
CA ASP A 225 -12.88 8.82 -4.59
C ASP A 225 -13.55 7.74 -3.71
N SER A 226 -12.98 7.48 -2.54
CA SER A 226 -13.43 6.42 -1.62
C SER A 226 -14.86 6.63 -1.08
N LEU A 227 -15.38 7.86 -1.13
CA LEU A 227 -16.78 8.14 -0.77
C LEU A 227 -17.77 7.55 -1.79
N THR A 228 -17.39 7.50 -3.06
CA THR A 228 -18.24 6.94 -4.12
C THR A 228 -18.09 5.42 -4.19
N ASP A 229 -16.85 4.92 -4.14
CA ASP A 229 -16.54 3.51 -4.14
C ASP A 229 -15.29 3.23 -3.28
N ASN A 230 -15.54 2.84 -2.03
CA ASN A 230 -14.47 2.57 -1.06
C ASN A 230 -13.59 1.39 -1.47
N MET A 231 -14.15 0.34 -2.08
CA MET A 231 -13.34 -0.83 -2.48
C MET A 231 -12.35 -0.46 -3.58
N VAL A 232 -12.79 0.27 -4.60
CA VAL A 232 -11.94 0.74 -5.69
C VAL A 232 -10.91 1.74 -5.17
N GLY A 233 -11.32 2.70 -4.36
CA GLY A 233 -10.41 3.69 -3.76
C GLY A 233 -9.32 3.04 -2.91
N SER A 234 -9.70 2.09 -2.07
CA SER A 234 -8.78 1.32 -1.23
C SER A 234 -7.79 0.48 -2.05
N ALA A 235 -8.26 -0.19 -3.11
CA ALA A 235 -7.39 -0.95 -4.01
C ALA A 235 -6.40 -0.05 -4.75
N MET A 236 -6.85 1.10 -5.28
CA MET A 236 -5.98 2.09 -5.93
C MET A 236 -4.92 2.64 -4.97
N GLY A 237 -5.31 3.07 -3.78
CA GLY A 237 -4.38 3.59 -2.79
C GLY A 237 -3.35 2.55 -2.37
N SER A 238 -3.80 1.32 -2.15
CA SER A 238 -2.92 0.20 -1.79
C SER A 238 -1.90 -0.13 -2.89
N ILE A 239 -2.29 -0.12 -4.17
CA ILE A 239 -1.35 -0.41 -5.26
C ILE A 239 -0.36 0.75 -5.47
N PHE A 240 -0.78 2.01 -5.32
CA PHE A 240 0.12 3.16 -5.39
C PHE A 240 1.15 3.15 -4.25
N LEU A 241 0.73 2.83 -3.02
CA LEU A 241 1.67 2.68 -1.90
C LEU A 241 2.65 1.53 -2.12
N SER A 242 2.21 0.44 -2.75
CA SER A 242 3.07 -0.68 -3.12
C SER A 242 4.10 -0.29 -4.20
N ASP A 243 3.70 0.50 -5.20
CA ASP A 243 4.62 1.04 -6.21
C ASP A 243 5.66 1.98 -5.59
N LEU A 244 5.23 2.89 -4.71
CA LEU A 244 6.14 3.75 -3.94
C LEU A 244 7.13 2.96 -3.11
N THR A 245 6.70 1.83 -2.53
CA THR A 245 7.58 0.95 -1.74
C THR A 245 8.67 0.32 -2.60
N ALA A 246 8.34 -0.09 -3.82
CA ALA A 246 9.33 -0.62 -4.77
C ALA A 246 10.34 0.46 -5.19
N VAL A 247 9.85 1.66 -5.54
CA VAL A 247 10.72 2.80 -5.86
C VAL A 247 11.62 3.17 -4.67
N ALA A 248 11.12 3.08 -3.43
CA ALA A 248 11.93 3.25 -2.23
C ALA A 248 13.04 2.21 -2.12
N GLY A 249 12.74 0.95 -2.44
CA GLY A 249 13.72 -0.13 -2.49
C GLY A 249 14.84 0.14 -3.49
N ASP A 250 14.51 0.55 -4.70
CA ASP A 250 15.47 0.90 -5.74
C ASP A 250 16.35 2.11 -5.34
N ARG A 251 15.74 3.16 -4.77
CA ARG A 251 16.47 4.32 -4.24
C ARG A 251 17.43 3.94 -3.12
N TYR A 252 17.02 3.03 -2.24
CA TYR A 252 17.87 2.54 -1.16
C TYR A 252 19.04 1.72 -1.67
N ASN A 253 18.79 0.81 -2.61
CA ASN A 253 19.79 -0.13 -3.12
C ASN A 253 20.78 0.52 -4.09
N TYR A 254 20.31 1.41 -4.95
CA TYR A 254 21.14 1.99 -6.04
C TYR A 254 21.54 3.44 -5.80
N GLY A 255 21.07 4.07 -4.73
CA GLY A 255 21.44 5.45 -4.38
C GLY A 255 20.98 6.51 -5.38
N VAL A 256 20.06 6.19 -6.27
CA VAL A 256 19.59 7.08 -7.33
C VAL A 256 18.68 8.16 -6.76
N ASN A 257 18.95 9.43 -7.08
CA ASN A 257 18.12 10.59 -6.72
C ASN A 257 17.77 10.68 -5.23
N ASN A 258 18.73 11.08 -4.39
CA ASN A 258 18.57 11.22 -2.93
C ASN A 258 17.76 12.45 -2.49
N ARG A 259 16.93 13.05 -3.34
CA ARG A 259 16.02 14.14 -2.96
C ARG A 259 15.02 13.64 -1.91
N PRO A 260 14.78 14.39 -0.82
CA PRO A 260 13.70 14.06 0.10
C PRO A 260 12.34 14.06 -0.58
N VAL A 261 11.52 13.07 -0.29
CA VAL A 261 10.14 12.94 -0.79
C VAL A 261 9.20 12.95 0.40
N ASN A 262 8.24 13.86 0.40
CA ASN A 262 7.18 13.92 1.40
C ASN A 262 5.93 13.22 0.85
N ILE A 263 5.40 12.29 1.61
CA ILE A 263 4.21 11.50 1.27
C ILE A 263 3.17 11.77 2.34
N PHE A 264 2.02 12.31 1.94
CA PHE A 264 0.89 12.57 2.80
C PHE A 264 -0.19 11.55 2.50
N VAL A 265 -0.61 10.79 3.49
CA VAL A 265 -1.67 9.77 3.38
C VAL A 265 -2.76 10.14 4.37
N ASP A 266 -3.84 10.67 3.85
CA ASP A 266 -5.05 10.95 4.62
C ASP A 266 -5.92 9.69 4.65
N GLU A 267 -6.65 9.47 5.75
CA GLU A 267 -7.43 8.25 5.99
C GLU A 267 -6.62 6.97 5.72
N ALA A 268 -5.40 6.92 6.24
CA ALA A 268 -4.42 5.89 5.90
C ALA A 268 -4.90 4.47 6.18
N ALA A 269 -5.80 4.28 7.13
CA ALA A 269 -6.41 2.98 7.42
C ALA A 269 -7.13 2.38 6.20
N GLU A 270 -7.66 3.21 5.29
CA GLU A 270 -8.35 2.75 4.08
C GLU A 270 -7.42 2.06 3.08
N VAL A 271 -6.17 2.50 3.01
CA VAL A 271 -5.22 2.12 1.94
C VAL A 271 -4.01 1.33 2.42
N ILE A 272 -3.81 1.20 3.73
CA ILE A 272 -2.65 0.54 4.31
C ILE A 272 -2.60 -0.95 3.97
N ASN A 273 -1.39 -1.44 3.68
CA ASN A 273 -1.11 -2.83 3.36
C ASN A 273 0.29 -3.24 3.87
N ASP A 274 0.66 -4.51 3.74
CA ASP A 274 1.98 -4.99 4.17
C ASP A 274 3.16 -4.26 3.50
N PRO A 275 3.16 -3.92 2.19
CA PRO A 275 4.18 -3.06 1.59
C PRO A 275 4.32 -1.68 2.26
N PHE A 276 3.22 -1.05 2.64
CA PHE A 276 3.27 0.24 3.34
C PHE A 276 3.93 0.12 4.73
N ILE A 277 3.70 -0.97 5.45
CA ILE A 277 4.39 -1.24 6.72
C ILE A 277 5.91 -1.34 6.49
N GLN A 278 6.35 -1.99 5.42
CA GLN A 278 7.77 -2.03 5.05
C GLN A 278 8.32 -0.63 4.70
N LEU A 279 7.51 0.21 4.08
CA LEU A 279 7.86 1.60 3.79
C LEU A 279 8.06 2.42 5.06
N LEU A 280 7.19 2.27 6.06
CA LEU A 280 7.35 2.89 7.39
C LEU A 280 8.66 2.44 8.06
N ASN A 281 8.98 1.15 7.98
CA ASN A 281 10.18 0.58 8.60
C ASN A 281 11.49 1.03 7.94
N LYS A 282 11.53 1.15 6.62
CA LYS A 282 12.76 1.29 5.83
C LYS A 282 12.83 2.57 4.98
N GLY A 283 11.74 3.32 4.84
CA GLY A 283 11.65 4.49 3.95
C GLY A 283 12.63 5.61 4.27
N ARG A 284 13.08 5.73 5.54
CA ARG A 284 14.10 6.71 5.94
C ARG A 284 15.40 6.59 5.14
N GLY A 285 15.86 5.36 4.86
CA GLY A 285 17.06 5.12 4.07
C GLY A 285 16.91 5.60 2.62
N ALA A 286 15.71 5.54 2.07
CA ALA A 286 15.35 6.06 0.76
C ALA A 286 15.00 7.56 0.75
N LYS A 287 15.21 8.29 1.85
CA LYS A 287 14.85 9.71 2.04
C LYS A 287 13.34 9.99 1.91
N LEU A 288 12.50 9.03 2.24
CA LEU A 288 11.04 9.23 2.29
C LEU A 288 10.63 9.72 3.68
N ARG A 289 9.70 10.67 3.71
CA ARG A 289 9.06 11.22 4.91
C ARG A 289 7.57 10.99 4.78
N LEU A 290 7.01 10.23 5.70
CA LEU A 290 5.59 9.87 5.67
C LEU A 290 4.84 10.70 6.72
N PHE A 291 3.72 11.27 6.27
CA PHE A 291 2.72 11.94 7.08
C PHE A 291 1.43 11.14 6.95
N VAL A 292 1.02 10.52 8.05
CA VAL A 292 -0.08 9.55 8.07
C VAL A 292 -1.17 10.09 8.98
N ALA A 293 -2.37 10.27 8.45
CA ALA A 293 -3.53 10.66 9.22
C ALA A 293 -4.54 9.51 9.31
N THR A 294 -5.15 9.33 10.48
CA THR A 294 -6.22 8.37 10.74
C THR A 294 -7.11 8.89 11.85
N GLN A 295 -8.33 8.37 11.97
CA GLN A 295 -9.28 8.78 12.98
C GLN A 295 -9.11 7.97 14.27
N THR A 296 -9.00 6.64 14.17
CA THR A 296 -8.89 5.74 15.32
C THR A 296 -7.81 4.68 15.15
N PHE A 297 -7.36 4.13 16.27
CA PHE A 297 -6.51 2.94 16.29
C PHE A 297 -7.23 1.70 15.75
N ALA A 298 -8.53 1.60 16.04
CA ALA A 298 -9.36 0.45 15.63
C ALA A 298 -9.45 0.33 14.10
N ASP A 299 -9.39 1.44 13.37
CA ASP A 299 -9.43 1.44 11.89
C ASP A 299 -8.23 0.70 11.30
N PHE A 300 -7.02 0.90 11.86
CA PHE A 300 -5.84 0.13 11.45
C PHE A 300 -5.97 -1.35 11.80
N ALA A 301 -6.49 -1.68 12.99
CA ALA A 301 -6.65 -3.06 13.43
C ALA A 301 -7.66 -3.81 12.53
N ALA A 302 -8.78 -3.17 12.22
CA ALA A 302 -9.79 -3.71 11.32
C ALA A 302 -9.25 -3.95 9.90
N ARG A 303 -8.52 -2.97 9.34
CA ARG A 303 -7.96 -3.07 7.99
C ARG A 303 -6.88 -4.15 7.86
N LEU A 304 -6.00 -4.25 8.85
CA LEU A 304 -4.88 -5.19 8.83
C LEU A 304 -5.25 -6.58 9.36
N GLY A 305 -6.47 -6.75 9.88
CA GLY A 305 -6.96 -8.00 10.46
C GLY A 305 -6.20 -8.42 11.73
N SER A 306 -5.41 -7.52 12.34
CA SER A 306 -4.58 -7.82 13.52
C SER A 306 -4.26 -6.55 14.30
N LYS A 307 -4.50 -6.62 15.62
CA LYS A 307 -4.12 -5.57 16.56
C LYS A 307 -2.59 -5.42 16.64
N ASP A 308 -1.84 -6.51 16.55
CA ASP A 308 -0.37 -6.48 16.60
C ASP A 308 0.22 -5.78 15.37
N LYS A 309 -0.37 -5.98 14.18
CA LYS A 309 0.04 -5.23 12.98
C LYS A 309 -0.27 -3.73 13.11
N ALA A 310 -1.42 -3.38 13.69
CA ALA A 310 -1.75 -1.98 13.96
C ALA A 310 -0.74 -1.33 14.92
N LEU A 311 -0.37 -2.03 16.00
CA LEU A 311 0.68 -1.58 16.92
C LEU A 311 2.05 -1.46 16.23
N GLN A 312 2.37 -2.35 15.30
CA GLN A 312 3.60 -2.26 14.49
C GLN A 312 3.61 -0.99 13.64
N VAL A 313 2.48 -0.62 13.03
CA VAL A 313 2.36 0.63 12.27
C VAL A 313 2.63 1.83 13.15
N LEU A 314 1.92 1.93 14.26
CA LEU A 314 2.02 3.06 15.18
C LEU A 314 3.39 3.14 15.87
N GLY A 315 3.99 2.00 16.20
CA GLY A 315 5.33 1.91 16.79
C GLY A 315 6.45 2.42 15.88
N ASN A 316 6.21 2.48 14.56
CA ASN A 316 7.15 3.04 13.58
C ASN A 316 6.97 4.56 13.35
N ILE A 317 5.99 5.17 13.99
CA ILE A 317 5.73 6.62 13.87
C ILE A 317 6.51 7.35 14.96
N ASN A 318 7.50 8.15 14.56
CA ASN A 318 8.39 8.86 15.47
C ASN A 318 7.77 10.11 16.09
N ASN A 319 6.84 10.75 15.38
CA ASN A 319 6.17 11.97 15.83
C ASN A 319 4.66 11.74 15.79
N THR A 320 3.97 12.02 16.88
CA THR A 320 2.53 11.84 17.00
C THR A 320 1.87 13.16 17.33
N PHE A 321 0.85 13.53 16.57
CA PHE A 321 0.02 14.70 16.82
C PHE A 321 -1.40 14.22 17.07
N ALA A 322 -1.88 14.35 18.28
CA ALA A 322 -3.23 13.96 18.67
C ALA A 322 -4.11 15.21 18.81
N LEU A 323 -5.08 15.35 17.90
CA LEU A 323 -6.17 16.31 18.05
C LEU A 323 -7.22 15.74 19.01
N ARG A 324 -8.42 16.31 19.04
CA ARG A 324 -9.50 15.77 19.87
C ARG A 324 -9.88 14.35 19.41
N ILE A 325 -9.77 13.38 20.32
CA ILE A 325 -10.05 11.97 20.09
C ILE A 325 -11.22 11.55 20.96
N VAL A 326 -12.24 10.95 20.36
CA VAL A 326 -13.45 10.50 21.08
C VAL A 326 -13.34 9.03 21.48
N ASP A 327 -12.62 8.23 20.70
CA ASP A 327 -12.44 6.80 20.93
C ASP A 327 -11.53 6.51 22.12
N GLY A 328 -12.04 5.76 23.11
CA GLY A 328 -11.35 5.47 24.38
C GLY A 328 -10.05 4.68 24.20
N GLU A 329 -10.03 3.68 23.32
CA GLU A 329 -8.83 2.87 23.07
C GLU A 329 -7.71 3.70 22.45
N THR A 330 -8.04 4.60 21.54
CA THR A 330 -7.08 5.53 20.95
C THR A 330 -6.59 6.55 21.98
N GLN A 331 -7.47 7.05 22.87
CA GLN A 331 -7.11 7.93 23.96
C GLN A 331 -6.09 7.28 24.91
N GLU A 332 -6.35 6.04 25.32
CA GLU A 332 -5.44 5.27 26.18
C GLU A 332 -4.10 5.03 25.50
N TYR A 333 -4.11 4.59 24.22
CA TYR A 333 -2.88 4.40 23.47
C TYR A 333 -2.00 5.65 23.40
N ILE A 334 -2.60 6.83 23.17
CA ILE A 334 -1.85 8.09 23.13
C ILE A 334 -1.34 8.47 24.51
N ALA A 335 -2.16 8.36 25.55
CA ALA A 335 -1.78 8.71 26.92
C ALA A 335 -0.65 7.82 27.45
N ASP A 336 -0.72 6.51 27.23
CA ASP A 336 0.30 5.54 27.63
C ASP A 336 1.67 5.77 26.94
N ASN A 337 1.65 6.34 25.75
CA ASN A 337 2.86 6.71 25.01
C ASN A 337 3.47 8.06 25.46
N LEU A 338 2.78 8.82 26.33
CA LEU A 338 3.32 10.02 26.96
C LEU A 338 4.05 9.65 28.27
N PRO A 339 5.05 10.45 28.70
CA PRO A 339 5.72 10.19 29.97
C PRO A 339 4.76 10.41 31.15
N LYS A 340 5.03 9.74 32.25
CA LYS A 340 4.38 9.99 33.53
C LYS A 340 5.05 11.13 34.25
N THR A 341 4.29 11.83 35.06
CA THR A 341 4.79 12.89 35.96
C THR A 341 4.61 12.49 37.42
N ARG A 342 5.39 13.09 38.32
CA ARG A 342 5.23 12.90 39.76
C ARG A 342 4.49 14.08 40.34
N LEU A 343 3.30 13.82 40.86
CA LEU A 343 2.53 14.78 41.62
C LEU A 343 2.99 14.75 43.08
N LYS A 344 3.35 15.92 43.62
CA LYS A 344 3.66 16.08 45.02
C LYS A 344 2.53 16.85 45.70
N TYR A 345 1.93 16.26 46.69
CA TYR A 345 0.89 16.90 47.48
C TYR A 345 1.10 16.65 48.96
N VAL A 346 0.63 17.59 49.77
CA VAL A 346 0.69 17.50 51.25
C VAL A 346 -0.65 16.95 51.74
N MET A 347 -0.58 15.76 52.31
CA MET A 347 -1.74 15.20 53.02
C MET A 347 -1.75 15.79 54.44
N ARG A 348 -2.82 16.47 54.77
CA ARG A 348 -3.04 16.98 56.10
C ARG A 348 -3.99 16.05 56.84
N THR A 349 -3.53 15.49 57.93
CA THR A 349 -4.33 14.66 58.83
C THR A 349 -4.68 15.49 60.07
N GLN A 350 -5.95 15.68 60.29
CA GLN A 350 -6.46 16.35 61.48
C GLN A 350 -7.25 15.32 62.30
N GLY A 351 -6.68 14.93 63.44
CA GLY A 351 -7.34 14.04 64.36
C GLY A 351 -7.81 14.85 65.59
N GLN A 352 -9.08 14.70 65.96
CA GLN A 352 -9.59 15.15 67.23
C GLN A 352 -9.72 13.93 68.13
N ASN A 353 -8.98 13.93 69.27
CA ASN A 353 -9.19 12.97 70.34
C ASN A 353 -10.02 13.64 71.41
N SER A 354 -11.22 13.10 71.65
CA SER A 354 -12.01 13.46 72.81
C SER A 354 -11.85 12.33 73.82
N ASP A 355 -11.26 12.65 75.01
CA ASP A 355 -11.26 11.71 76.12
C ASP A 355 -12.62 11.80 76.80
N GLY A 356 -13.38 10.70 76.90
CA GLY A 356 -14.72 10.65 77.42
C GLY A 356 -14.84 10.93 78.93
N LYS A 357 -13.71 11.19 79.61
CA LYS A 357 -13.67 11.55 81.04
C LYS A 357 -13.57 13.02 81.31
N GLU A 358 -13.07 13.81 80.34
CA GLU A 358 -12.96 15.27 80.47
C GLU A 358 -13.36 15.96 79.18
N PRO A 359 -14.65 16.32 79.02
CA PRO A 359 -15.16 16.84 77.71
C PRO A 359 -14.68 18.24 77.32
N ILE A 360 -13.80 18.84 78.12
CA ILE A 360 -13.29 20.21 77.87
C ILE A 360 -11.86 20.25 77.33
N MET A 361 -11.15 19.12 77.34
CA MET A 361 -9.81 19.03 76.68
C MET A 361 -9.90 18.35 75.30
N HIS A 362 -9.89 19.15 74.27
CA HIS A 362 -9.70 18.70 72.90
C HIS A 362 -8.24 18.70 72.51
N GLY A 363 -7.60 17.56 72.50
CA GLY A 363 -6.27 17.40 71.87
C GLY A 363 -6.38 17.29 70.41
N GLY A 364 -5.93 18.28 69.65
CA GLY A 364 -5.82 18.17 68.20
C GLY A 364 -4.42 17.71 67.79
N ASN A 365 -4.35 16.64 67.02
CA ASN A 365 -3.09 16.23 66.37
C ASN A 365 -3.15 16.63 64.88
N GLN A 366 -2.28 17.52 64.45
CA GLN A 366 -2.12 17.89 63.04
C GLN A 366 -0.83 17.26 62.54
N GLY A 367 -0.96 16.43 61.53
CA GLY A 367 0.16 15.84 60.79
C GLY A 367 0.15 16.29 59.36
N GLU A 368 1.29 16.74 58.87
CA GLU A 368 1.49 16.96 57.42
C GLU A 368 2.44 15.89 56.91
N ARG A 369 2.04 15.23 55.84
CA ARG A 369 2.86 14.23 55.17
C ARG A 369 2.97 14.60 53.68
N LEU A 370 4.21 14.77 53.22
CA LEU A 370 4.47 14.90 51.78
C LEU A 370 4.27 13.54 51.11
N MET A 371 3.34 13.49 50.16
CA MET A 371 3.06 12.33 49.34
C MET A 371 3.54 12.59 47.93
N GLU A 372 4.11 11.57 47.32
CA GLU A 372 4.43 11.56 45.89
C GLU A 372 3.63 10.45 45.23
N GLU A 373 2.96 10.80 44.15
CA GLU A 373 2.19 9.87 43.34
C GLU A 373 2.58 10.02 41.89
N GLU A 374 2.75 8.91 41.19
CA GLU A 374 2.98 8.89 39.75
C GLU A 374 1.64 9.00 39.01
N ALA A 375 1.52 10.00 38.16
CA ALA A 375 0.30 10.25 37.38
C ALA A 375 0.64 10.45 35.90
N ASP A 376 -0.33 10.23 35.03
CA ASP A 376 -0.19 10.51 33.61
C ASP A 376 0.06 12.02 33.40
N LEU A 377 1.04 12.37 32.57
CA LEU A 377 1.30 13.76 32.21
C LEU A 377 0.07 14.40 31.58
N PHE A 378 -0.65 13.63 30.79
CA PHE A 378 -1.89 14.02 30.15
C PHE A 378 -2.90 12.86 30.24
N PRO A 379 -3.89 12.93 31.12
CA PRO A 379 -4.90 11.89 31.27
C PRO A 379 -5.67 11.63 29.98
N ALA A 380 -5.91 10.36 29.64
CA ALA A 380 -6.53 9.93 28.40
C ALA A 380 -7.86 10.66 28.08
N GLN A 381 -8.71 10.83 29.09
CA GLN A 381 -10.01 11.48 28.97
C GLN A 381 -9.93 12.94 28.50
N LEU A 382 -8.84 13.64 28.80
CA LEU A 382 -8.64 15.04 28.39
C LEU A 382 -8.40 15.18 26.89
N LEU A 383 -7.99 14.10 26.20
CA LEU A 383 -7.87 14.09 24.72
C LEU A 383 -9.24 14.27 24.06
N GLY A 384 -10.31 13.74 24.67
CA GLY A 384 -11.68 13.95 24.20
C GLY A 384 -12.23 15.36 24.44
N MET A 385 -11.60 16.11 25.35
CA MET A 385 -12.03 17.46 25.74
C MET A 385 -11.19 18.57 25.06
N LEU A 386 -10.22 18.22 24.22
CA LEU A 386 -9.41 19.23 23.51
C LEU A 386 -10.30 20.15 22.69
N PRO A 387 -10.11 21.48 22.76
CA PRO A 387 -10.78 22.43 21.89
C PRO A 387 -10.47 22.18 20.42
N ASN A 388 -11.31 22.71 19.54
CA ASN A 388 -11.10 22.59 18.09
C ASN A 388 -9.71 23.15 17.71
N LEU A 389 -9.01 22.39 16.85
CA LEU A 389 -7.67 22.71 16.35
C LEU A 389 -6.54 22.65 17.40
N GLU A 390 -6.83 22.39 18.66
CA GLU A 390 -5.78 22.12 19.64
C GLU A 390 -5.29 20.67 19.52
N TYR A 391 -4.01 20.49 19.80
CA TYR A 391 -3.36 19.17 19.76
C TYR A 391 -2.36 19.00 20.88
N ILE A 392 -2.11 17.75 21.23
CA ILE A 392 -0.95 17.31 22.00
C ILE A 392 -0.02 16.59 21.04
N ALA A 393 1.25 16.93 21.04
CA ALA A 393 2.25 16.29 20.19
C ALA A 393 3.39 15.70 21.02
N LYS A 394 3.77 14.48 20.66
CA LYS A 394 5.03 13.85 21.03
C LYS A 394 5.98 13.91 19.84
N ILE A 395 7.08 14.62 19.99
CA ILE A 395 8.06 14.83 18.94
C ILE A 395 9.31 14.01 19.25
N SER A 396 9.94 13.46 18.22
CA SER A 396 11.20 12.72 18.33
C SER A 396 12.23 13.50 19.17
N GLY A 397 12.86 12.81 20.12
CA GLY A 397 13.73 13.44 21.11
C GLY A 397 13.05 13.70 22.47
N GLY A 398 11.79 13.26 22.65
CA GLY A 398 11.09 13.28 23.93
C GLY A 398 10.37 14.60 24.25
N THR A 399 10.29 15.52 23.29
CA THR A 399 9.58 16.78 23.47
C THR A 399 8.08 16.58 23.39
N ILE A 400 7.35 17.04 24.42
CA ILE A 400 5.89 17.07 24.45
C ILE A 400 5.44 18.52 24.31
N VAL A 401 4.53 18.77 23.38
CA VAL A 401 4.02 20.10 23.07
C VAL A 401 2.50 20.08 23.03
N LYS A 402 1.88 21.05 23.68
CA LYS A 402 0.49 21.43 23.41
C LYS A 402 0.51 22.63 22.45
N GLY A 403 -0.26 22.55 21.39
CA GLY A 403 -0.33 23.60 20.39
C GLY A 403 -1.73 23.75 19.79
N ARG A 404 -1.86 24.72 18.90
CA ARG A 404 -3.07 24.96 18.13
C ARG A 404 -2.72 25.15 16.67
N LEU A 405 -3.46 24.48 15.80
CA LEU A 405 -3.32 24.64 14.34
C LEU A 405 -3.85 26.01 13.92
N PRO A 406 -3.12 26.75 13.08
CA PRO A 406 -3.64 27.98 12.51
C PRO A 406 -4.78 27.69 11.53
N ILE A 407 -5.76 28.56 11.48
CA ILE A 407 -6.76 28.57 10.40
C ILE A 407 -6.08 29.21 9.19
N LEU A 408 -5.95 28.43 8.12
CA LEU A 408 -5.48 28.99 6.85
C LEU A 408 -6.62 29.83 6.26
N THR A 409 -6.54 31.14 6.40
CA THR A 409 -7.42 32.06 5.68
C THR A 409 -6.99 32.07 4.22
N GLN A 410 -7.96 31.90 3.33
CA GLN A 410 -7.76 31.92 1.88
C GLN A 410 -7.37 33.31 1.40
#